data_243760023a3b12a51aea62e01b2c9601
#
_entry.id   243760023a3b12a51aea62e01b2c9601
#
_cell.length_a   1.000
_cell.length_b   1.000
_cell.length_c   1.000
_cell.angle_alpha   90.00
_cell.angle_beta   90.00
_cell.angle_gamma   90.00
#
_symmetry.space_group_name_H-M   'P 1'
#
loop_
_entity.id
_entity.type
_entity.pdbx_description
1 polymer ?
#
loop_
_entity_poly.entity_id
_entity_poly.type
_entity_poly.pdbx_seq_one_letter_code
_entity_poly.pdbx_strand_id
1 'polypeptide(L)'
;MTERVYKIAVLGNEGVGKTALLVRFLCHRFIGEYDPTIEDCYQRKITVDGEEVTIDVLDTAYRNTPSKLVENFLHVGDGFIIVYSMTDRKSYITIPRYKEMIEESRDCTIQGPASIVLIGNKTDLEEHRTVAKREGQTLAKRYGWLFGEASAAEYDGVDVCFYDVIREMRARRCKMNPSALLLHLNDLRQSSCSDTDSQTDESASESKKKRFVKKKLSDSSRQYKLKLFGSWHHVHSK
;
A
#
# COMPACT_ATOMS: atom_id res chain seq x y z
N MET A 1 -21.57 -6.49 -10.05
CA MET A 1 -20.64 -6.09 -8.96
C MET A 1 -20.00 -4.78 -9.40
N THR A 2 -20.07 -3.73 -8.61
CA THR A 2 -19.41 -2.46 -8.93
C THR A 2 -17.91 -2.67 -8.82
N GLU A 3 -17.20 -2.52 -9.93
CA GLU A 3 -15.75 -2.57 -9.99
C GLU A 3 -15.17 -1.53 -9.01
N ARG A 4 -14.31 -1.96 -8.11
CA ARG A 4 -13.83 -1.13 -7.02
C ARG A 4 -12.53 -0.45 -7.39
N VAL A 5 -12.52 0.88 -7.34
CA VAL A 5 -11.34 1.70 -7.56
C VAL A 5 -10.66 2.02 -6.22
N TYR A 6 -9.35 1.78 -6.11
CA TYR A 6 -8.53 2.18 -4.96
C TYR A 6 -7.83 3.50 -5.28
N LYS A 7 -8.07 4.52 -4.46
CA LYS A 7 -7.47 5.84 -4.60
C LYS A 7 -6.19 5.95 -3.80
N ILE A 8 -5.08 6.22 -4.48
CA ILE A 8 -3.73 6.29 -3.90
C ILE A 8 -3.15 7.66 -4.24
N ALA A 9 -2.59 8.37 -3.25
CA ALA A 9 -1.80 9.58 -3.51
C ALA A 9 -0.32 9.34 -3.21
N VAL A 10 0.55 9.78 -4.13
CA VAL A 10 2.01 9.73 -3.98
C VAL A 10 2.50 11.10 -3.51
N LEU A 11 3.02 11.17 -2.30
CA LEU A 11 3.45 12.37 -1.60
C LEU A 11 4.97 12.38 -1.40
N GLY A 12 5.56 13.55 -1.28
CA GLY A 12 7.00 13.71 -1.02
C GLY A 12 7.53 15.00 -1.63
N ASN A 13 8.73 15.39 -1.24
CA ASN A 13 9.38 16.60 -1.72
C ASN A 13 9.63 16.56 -3.23
N GLU A 14 9.94 17.71 -3.78
CA GLU A 14 10.45 17.81 -5.15
C GLU A 14 11.75 17.01 -5.32
N GLY A 15 11.93 16.41 -6.50
CA GLY A 15 13.15 15.69 -6.84
C GLY A 15 13.37 14.34 -6.16
N VAL A 16 12.45 13.88 -5.27
CA VAL A 16 12.58 12.55 -4.63
C VAL A 16 12.25 11.38 -5.58
N GLY A 17 11.63 11.66 -6.74
CA GLY A 17 11.34 10.68 -7.77
C GLY A 17 9.94 10.06 -7.70
N LYS A 18 8.92 10.80 -7.23
CA LYS A 18 7.52 10.36 -7.21
C LYS A 18 7.03 9.89 -8.57
N THR A 19 7.10 10.79 -9.55
CA THR A 19 6.71 10.52 -10.95
C THR A 19 7.51 9.38 -11.55
N ALA A 20 8.83 9.34 -11.31
CA ALA A 20 9.69 8.26 -11.81
C ALA A 20 9.27 6.89 -11.27
N LEU A 21 8.99 6.78 -9.96
CA LEU A 21 8.46 5.56 -9.33
C LEU A 21 7.11 5.17 -9.92
N LEU A 22 6.20 6.14 -10.05
CA LEU A 22 4.86 5.89 -10.56
C LEU A 22 4.87 5.43 -12.03
N VAL A 23 5.62 6.14 -12.90
CA VAL A 23 5.76 5.75 -14.30
C VAL A 23 6.45 4.39 -14.44
N ARG A 24 7.46 4.12 -13.60
CA ARG A 24 8.12 2.81 -13.57
C ARG A 24 7.15 1.70 -13.20
N PHE A 25 6.31 1.91 -12.19
CA PHE A 25 5.27 0.97 -11.80
C PHE A 25 4.20 0.78 -12.89
N LEU A 26 3.68 1.87 -13.46
CA LEU A 26 2.58 1.80 -14.42
C LEU A 26 3.02 1.34 -15.81
N CYS A 27 4.18 1.75 -16.29
CA CYS A 27 4.61 1.59 -17.67
C CYS A 27 5.85 0.72 -17.83
N HIS A 28 6.49 0.29 -16.74
CA HIS A 28 7.76 -0.44 -16.73
C HIS A 28 8.90 0.30 -17.45
N ARG A 29 8.79 1.64 -17.56
CA ARG A 29 9.77 2.51 -18.22
C ARG A 29 10.30 3.54 -17.25
N PHE A 30 11.58 3.90 -17.38
CA PHE A 30 12.19 5.00 -16.65
C PHE A 30 12.17 6.25 -17.52
N ILE A 31 11.70 7.37 -16.95
CA ILE A 31 11.72 8.70 -17.57
C ILE A 31 12.63 9.56 -16.72
N GLY A 32 13.79 9.96 -17.28
CA GLY A 32 14.78 10.79 -16.59
C GLY A 32 14.42 12.27 -16.52
N GLU A 33 13.69 12.75 -17.50
CA GLU A 33 13.26 14.15 -17.58
C GLU A 33 11.73 14.25 -17.63
N TYR A 34 11.15 14.99 -16.70
CA TYR A 34 9.73 15.30 -16.64
C TYR A 34 9.52 16.69 -16.04
N ASP A 35 8.35 17.29 -16.29
CA ASP A 35 7.98 18.57 -15.70
C ASP A 35 7.49 18.36 -14.26
N PRO A 36 8.22 18.82 -13.22
CA PRO A 36 7.86 18.59 -11.82
C PRO A 36 6.64 19.39 -11.35
N THR A 37 6.10 20.25 -12.19
CA THR A 37 4.95 21.12 -11.83
C THR A 37 3.60 20.51 -12.19
N ILE A 38 3.58 19.40 -12.93
CA ILE A 38 2.37 18.75 -13.40
C ILE A 38 1.87 17.76 -12.31
N GLU A 39 0.63 17.97 -11.89
CA GLU A 39 -0.12 16.98 -11.10
C GLU A 39 -0.99 16.18 -12.07
N ASP A 40 -0.87 14.87 -12.03
CA ASP A 40 -1.62 14.00 -12.94
C ASP A 40 -2.23 12.81 -12.21
N CYS A 41 -3.37 12.35 -12.74
CA CYS A 41 -4.12 11.25 -12.16
C CYS A 41 -4.18 10.10 -13.16
N TYR A 42 -3.69 8.93 -12.75
CA TYR A 42 -3.57 7.75 -13.60
C TYR A 42 -4.50 6.64 -13.11
N GLN A 43 -5.46 6.25 -13.94
CA GLN A 43 -6.29 5.09 -13.65
C GLN A 43 -5.79 3.87 -14.42
N ARG A 44 -5.63 2.74 -13.70
CA ARG A 44 -5.16 1.49 -14.33
C ARG A 44 -5.73 0.26 -13.62
N LYS A 45 -5.95 -0.80 -14.42
CA LYS A 45 -6.21 -2.14 -13.93
C LYS A 45 -4.89 -2.88 -13.76
N ILE A 46 -4.71 -3.50 -12.63
CA ILE A 46 -3.53 -4.30 -12.29
C ILE A 46 -3.95 -5.58 -11.59
N THR A 47 -3.09 -6.59 -11.64
CA THR A 47 -3.31 -7.85 -10.92
C THR A 47 -2.44 -7.88 -9.66
N VAL A 48 -3.07 -8.03 -8.50
CA VAL A 48 -2.38 -8.15 -7.21
C VAL A 48 -2.84 -9.43 -6.52
N ASP A 49 -1.91 -10.35 -6.27
CA ASP A 49 -2.16 -11.66 -5.65
C ASP A 49 -3.22 -12.49 -6.40
N GLY A 50 -3.23 -12.40 -7.76
CA GLY A 50 -4.18 -13.12 -8.63
C GLY A 50 -5.54 -12.46 -8.79
N GLU A 51 -5.80 -11.33 -8.13
CA GLU A 51 -7.04 -10.56 -8.24
C GLU A 51 -6.85 -9.29 -9.05
N GLU A 52 -7.76 -9.02 -9.98
CA GLU A 52 -7.79 -7.80 -10.75
C GLU A 52 -8.34 -6.64 -9.90
N VAL A 53 -7.62 -5.52 -9.88
CA VAL A 53 -8.02 -4.30 -9.15
C VAL A 53 -7.83 -3.08 -10.02
N THR A 54 -8.74 -2.13 -9.91
CA THR A 54 -8.58 -0.81 -10.53
C THR A 54 -8.01 0.15 -9.48
N ILE A 55 -6.92 0.79 -9.84
CA ILE A 55 -6.28 1.84 -9.04
C ILE A 55 -6.44 3.18 -9.73
N ASP A 56 -6.57 4.23 -8.93
CA ASP A 56 -6.58 5.63 -9.31
C ASP A 56 -5.47 6.31 -8.53
N VAL A 57 -4.36 6.64 -9.19
CA VAL A 57 -3.15 7.11 -8.53
C VAL A 57 -2.87 8.56 -8.90
N LEU A 58 -2.81 9.42 -7.90
CA LEU A 58 -2.43 10.81 -8.03
C LEU A 58 -0.93 10.98 -7.86
N ASP A 59 -0.25 11.44 -8.91
CA ASP A 59 1.12 11.98 -8.82
C ASP A 59 1.05 13.44 -8.39
N THR A 60 1.55 13.75 -7.20
CA THR A 60 1.47 15.10 -6.67
C THR A 60 2.70 15.92 -7.02
N ALA A 61 2.51 17.15 -7.51
CA ALA A 61 3.59 18.12 -7.55
C ALA A 61 3.90 18.65 -6.14
N TYR A 62 5.19 18.93 -5.87
CA TYR A 62 5.54 19.61 -4.61
C TYR A 62 5.12 21.08 -4.69
N ARG A 63 4.21 21.47 -3.79
CA ARG A 63 3.78 22.87 -3.63
C ARG A 63 3.72 23.22 -2.14
N ASN A 64 3.88 24.51 -1.83
CA ASN A 64 3.76 24.98 -0.46
C ASN A 64 2.35 24.82 0.09
N THR A 65 1.34 24.91 -0.76
CA THR A 65 -0.07 24.66 -0.46
C THR A 65 -0.57 23.54 -1.36
N PRO A 66 -1.33 22.57 -0.84
CA PRO A 66 -1.96 21.54 -1.65
C PRO A 66 -2.89 22.16 -2.72
N SER A 67 -2.93 21.57 -3.90
CA SER A 67 -3.97 21.88 -4.87
C SER A 67 -5.31 21.28 -4.41
N LYS A 68 -6.43 21.76 -4.98
CA LYS A 68 -7.76 21.17 -4.71
C LYS A 68 -7.81 19.68 -5.06
N LEU A 69 -7.03 19.23 -6.02
CA LEU A 69 -6.95 17.83 -6.40
C LEU A 69 -6.24 17.01 -5.31
N VAL A 70 -5.13 17.52 -4.78
CA VAL A 70 -4.41 16.90 -3.65
C VAL A 70 -5.30 16.87 -2.41
N GLU A 71 -5.95 17.99 -2.07
CA GLU A 71 -6.90 18.06 -0.93
C GLU A 71 -8.01 17.01 -1.05
N ASN A 72 -8.59 16.84 -2.25
CA ASN A 72 -9.59 15.82 -2.49
C ASN A 72 -9.04 14.41 -2.26
N PHE A 73 -7.85 14.10 -2.78
CA PHE A 73 -7.23 12.79 -2.56
C PHE A 73 -6.82 12.57 -1.10
N LEU A 74 -6.37 13.60 -0.39
CA LEU A 74 -6.12 13.51 1.04
C LEU A 74 -7.41 13.16 1.81
N HIS A 75 -8.54 13.74 1.41
CA HIS A 75 -9.82 13.51 2.07
C HIS A 75 -10.44 12.13 1.73
N VAL A 76 -10.43 11.70 0.46
CA VAL A 76 -11.12 10.47 0.01
C VAL A 76 -10.18 9.30 -0.29
N GLY A 77 -8.87 9.49 -0.26
CA GLY A 77 -7.88 8.48 -0.61
C GLY A 77 -7.93 7.26 0.30
N ASP A 78 -7.75 6.09 -0.27
CA ASP A 78 -7.69 4.83 0.45
C ASP A 78 -6.31 4.55 1.01
N GLY A 79 -5.27 4.99 0.28
CA GLY A 79 -3.87 4.78 0.65
C GLY A 79 -2.96 5.91 0.22
N PHE A 80 -1.80 5.98 0.88
CA PHE A 80 -0.79 7.00 0.62
C PHE A 80 0.59 6.35 0.50
N ILE A 81 1.36 6.83 -0.47
CA ILE A 81 2.76 6.49 -0.63
C ILE A 81 3.56 7.75 -0.33
N ILE A 82 4.36 7.74 0.74
CA ILE A 82 5.23 8.86 1.08
C ILE A 82 6.64 8.52 0.63
N VAL A 83 7.19 9.32 -0.28
CA VAL A 83 8.50 9.10 -0.89
C VAL A 83 9.51 10.10 -0.36
N TYR A 84 10.66 9.62 0.06
CA TYR A 84 11.86 10.43 0.29
C TYR A 84 13.03 9.89 -0.54
N SER A 85 14.03 10.73 -0.82
CA SER A 85 15.26 10.27 -1.44
C SER A 85 16.27 9.90 -0.35
N MET A 86 16.85 8.71 -0.43
CA MET A 86 17.89 8.32 0.53
C MET A 86 19.17 9.16 0.42
N THR A 87 19.33 9.91 -0.69
CA THR A 87 20.44 10.86 -0.90
C THR A 87 20.12 12.28 -0.44
N ASP A 88 18.85 12.55 -0.02
CA ASP A 88 18.43 13.89 0.43
C ASP A 88 17.83 13.83 1.84
N ARG A 89 18.65 14.23 2.81
CA ARG A 89 18.27 14.31 4.23
C ARG A 89 17.07 15.23 4.46
N LYS A 90 16.93 16.31 3.68
CA LYS A 90 15.81 17.27 3.84
C LYS A 90 14.48 16.61 3.51
N SER A 91 14.44 15.78 2.48
CA SER A 91 13.22 15.05 2.10
C SER A 91 12.76 14.06 3.20
N TYR A 92 13.70 13.47 3.93
CA TYR A 92 13.41 12.61 5.08
C TYR A 92 12.84 13.40 6.28
N ILE A 93 13.45 14.55 6.59
CA ILE A 93 13.02 15.39 7.73
C ILE A 93 11.60 15.93 7.54
N THR A 94 11.13 16.09 6.30
CA THR A 94 9.78 16.60 6.02
C THR A 94 8.67 15.54 6.12
N ILE A 95 8.99 14.26 6.29
CA ILE A 95 7.99 13.17 6.38
C ILE A 95 6.90 13.44 7.42
N PRO A 96 7.20 13.93 8.65
CA PRO A 96 6.17 14.24 9.65
C PRO A 96 5.09 15.21 9.15
N ARG A 97 5.46 16.19 8.30
CA ARG A 97 4.50 17.13 7.70
C ARG A 97 3.47 16.43 6.82
N TYR A 98 3.87 15.42 6.04
CA TYR A 98 2.92 14.66 5.23
C TYR A 98 1.98 13.81 6.09
N LYS A 99 2.48 13.29 7.21
CA LYS A 99 1.65 12.62 8.21
C LYS A 99 0.55 13.55 8.73
N GLU A 100 0.94 14.74 9.19
CA GLU A 100 0.02 15.77 9.68
C GLU A 100 -1.02 16.15 8.62
N MET A 101 -0.59 16.43 7.38
CA MET A 101 -1.50 16.71 6.26
C MET A 101 -2.56 15.62 6.05
N ILE A 102 -2.16 14.35 6.11
CA ILE A 102 -3.08 13.23 5.94
C ILE A 102 -4.05 13.15 7.12
N GLU A 103 -3.56 13.31 8.35
CA GLU A 103 -4.38 13.21 9.57
C GLU A 103 -5.38 14.36 9.70
N GLU A 104 -4.99 15.58 9.35
CA GLU A 104 -5.85 16.77 9.39
C GLU A 104 -6.95 16.74 8.32
N SER A 105 -6.65 16.13 7.16
CA SER A 105 -7.60 16.07 6.04
C SER A 105 -8.60 14.92 6.13
N ARG A 106 -8.43 13.98 7.06
CA ARG A 106 -9.23 12.75 7.16
C ARG A 106 -10.05 12.69 8.43
N ASP A 107 -11.29 12.29 8.30
CA ASP A 107 -12.09 11.86 9.45
C ASP A 107 -11.81 10.39 9.77
N CYS A 108 -10.87 10.16 10.68
CA CYS A 108 -10.48 8.81 11.11
C CYS A 108 -11.63 8.02 11.75
N THR A 109 -12.69 8.68 12.21
CA THR A 109 -13.84 8.01 12.82
C THR A 109 -14.72 7.33 11.76
N ILE A 110 -14.79 7.92 10.56
CA ILE A 110 -15.58 7.41 9.43
C ILE A 110 -14.75 6.51 8.52
N GLN A 111 -13.51 6.93 8.18
CA GLN A 111 -12.67 6.27 7.19
C GLN A 111 -11.68 5.29 7.79
N GLY A 112 -11.48 5.35 9.10
CA GLY A 112 -10.42 4.64 9.80
C GLY A 112 -9.01 5.19 9.48
N PRO A 113 -7.95 4.59 10.05
CA PRO A 113 -6.59 5.01 9.83
C PRO A 113 -6.17 4.77 8.37
N ALA A 114 -5.41 5.69 7.78
CA ALA A 114 -4.92 5.58 6.42
C ALA A 114 -3.95 4.40 6.25
N SER A 115 -3.97 3.76 5.07
CA SER A 115 -2.94 2.81 4.66
C SER A 115 -1.75 3.58 4.10
N ILE A 116 -0.59 3.52 4.76
CA ILE A 116 0.59 4.32 4.39
C ILE A 116 1.80 3.42 4.20
N VAL A 117 2.51 3.63 3.09
CA VAL A 117 3.83 3.05 2.83
C VAL A 117 4.85 4.18 2.72
N LEU A 118 5.94 4.09 3.47
CA LEU A 118 7.09 4.98 3.38
C LEU A 118 8.12 4.36 2.46
N ILE A 119 8.54 5.08 1.40
CA ILE A 119 9.51 4.60 0.42
C ILE A 119 10.78 5.46 0.45
N GLY A 120 11.93 4.82 0.71
CA GLY A 120 13.24 5.39 0.45
C GLY A 120 13.65 5.10 -0.99
N ASN A 121 13.60 6.13 -1.86
CA ASN A 121 13.91 5.98 -3.27
C ASN A 121 15.39 6.31 -3.58
N LYS A 122 15.83 5.93 -4.79
CA LYS A 122 17.17 6.12 -5.36
C LYS A 122 18.23 5.22 -4.73
N THR A 123 17.88 3.95 -4.45
CA THR A 123 18.84 2.96 -3.90
C THR A 123 20.01 2.67 -4.83
N ASP A 124 19.87 2.97 -6.12
CA ASP A 124 20.96 2.98 -7.12
C ASP A 124 22.11 3.95 -6.80
N LEU A 125 21.85 4.95 -5.95
CA LEU A 125 22.84 5.95 -5.54
C LEU A 125 23.38 5.69 -4.12
N GLU A 126 23.69 4.43 -3.78
CA GLU A 126 24.12 4.01 -2.44
C GLU A 126 25.33 4.77 -1.93
N GLU A 127 26.30 5.11 -2.79
CA GLU A 127 27.49 5.90 -2.43
C GLU A 127 27.15 7.32 -1.95
N HIS A 128 25.97 7.83 -2.32
CA HIS A 128 25.49 9.16 -1.92
C HIS A 128 24.46 9.10 -0.78
N ARG A 129 24.32 7.99 -0.12
CA ARG A 129 23.34 7.79 0.96
C ARG A 129 23.59 8.76 2.12
N THR A 130 22.59 9.56 2.46
CA THR A 130 22.56 10.47 3.61
C THR A 130 21.56 10.05 4.68
N VAL A 131 20.63 9.15 4.34
CA VAL A 131 19.61 8.58 5.24
C VAL A 131 19.82 7.08 5.31
N ALA A 132 20.16 6.57 6.49
CA ALA A 132 20.35 5.14 6.68
C ALA A 132 18.99 4.39 6.59
N LYS A 133 18.99 3.19 6.02
CA LYS A 133 17.79 2.32 5.93
C LYS A 133 17.10 2.13 7.28
N ARG A 134 17.89 1.95 8.36
CA ARG A 134 17.35 1.81 9.73
C ARG A 134 16.54 3.02 10.19
N GLU A 135 16.86 4.22 9.72
CA GLU A 135 16.13 5.45 10.08
C GLU A 135 14.74 5.43 9.48
N GLY A 136 14.63 5.11 8.18
CA GLY A 136 13.34 4.94 7.50
C GLY A 136 12.49 3.83 8.15
N GLN A 137 13.08 2.67 8.41
CA GLN A 137 12.42 1.57 9.11
C GLN A 137 11.92 1.97 10.50
N THR A 138 12.74 2.68 11.27
CA THR A 138 12.40 3.10 12.63
C THR A 138 11.25 4.10 12.62
N LEU A 139 11.28 5.07 11.68
CA LEU A 139 10.23 6.07 11.53
C LEU A 139 8.90 5.43 11.12
N ALA A 140 8.93 4.57 10.10
CA ALA A 140 7.75 3.85 9.64
C ALA A 140 7.15 2.97 10.75
N LYS A 141 7.99 2.23 11.49
CA LYS A 141 7.55 1.44 12.65
C LYS A 141 6.91 2.29 13.74
N ARG A 142 7.47 3.46 14.03
CA ARG A 142 6.94 4.41 15.02
C ARG A 142 5.53 4.88 14.65
N TYR A 143 5.25 5.07 13.35
CA TYR A 143 3.96 5.53 12.86
C TYR A 143 3.00 4.38 12.50
N GLY A 144 3.44 3.13 12.60
CA GLY A 144 2.65 1.96 12.22
C GLY A 144 2.46 1.83 10.70
N TRP A 145 3.41 2.35 9.92
CA TRP A 145 3.42 2.31 8.46
C TRP A 145 4.25 1.15 7.93
N LEU A 146 3.99 0.78 6.69
CA LEU A 146 4.87 -0.09 5.93
C LEU A 146 6.10 0.70 5.45
N PHE A 147 7.20 -0.02 5.23
CA PHE A 147 8.45 0.58 4.77
C PHE A 147 9.05 -0.25 3.65
N GLY A 148 9.54 0.44 2.62
CA GLY A 148 10.32 -0.14 1.54
C GLY A 148 11.42 0.80 1.07
N GLU A 149 12.44 0.24 0.43
CA GLU A 149 13.39 0.99 -0.38
C GLU A 149 13.22 0.58 -1.84
N ALA A 150 13.44 1.50 -2.77
CA ALA A 150 13.25 1.28 -4.18
C ALA A 150 14.22 2.10 -5.03
N SER A 151 14.47 1.62 -6.25
CA SER A 151 15.10 2.40 -7.31
C SER A 151 14.16 2.46 -8.53
N ALA A 152 13.69 3.67 -8.85
CA ALA A 152 12.98 3.87 -10.11
C ALA A 152 13.89 3.65 -11.32
N ALA A 153 15.19 3.94 -11.20
CA ALA A 153 16.16 3.77 -12.27
C ALA A 153 16.41 2.29 -12.58
N GLU A 154 16.65 1.47 -11.58
CA GLU A 154 16.96 0.04 -11.72
C GLU A 154 15.72 -0.88 -11.69
N TYR A 155 14.53 -0.33 -11.40
CA TYR A 155 13.28 -1.09 -11.22
C TYR A 155 13.33 -2.07 -10.05
N ASP A 156 14.11 -1.74 -9.03
CA ASP A 156 14.19 -2.54 -7.82
C ASP A 156 13.19 -2.07 -6.76
N GLY A 157 12.50 -3.00 -6.12
CA GLY A 157 11.56 -2.76 -5.02
C GLY A 157 10.28 -1.98 -5.39
N VAL A 158 10.11 -1.48 -6.63
CA VAL A 158 9.01 -0.61 -7.04
C VAL A 158 7.66 -1.30 -6.89
N ASP A 159 7.48 -2.45 -7.55
CA ASP A 159 6.20 -3.17 -7.54
C ASP A 159 5.81 -3.62 -6.13
N VAL A 160 6.79 -4.08 -5.36
CA VAL A 160 6.57 -4.54 -3.98
C VAL A 160 5.95 -3.42 -3.13
N CYS A 161 6.49 -2.20 -3.22
CA CYS A 161 6.00 -1.06 -2.46
C CYS A 161 4.55 -0.68 -2.84
N PHE A 162 4.21 -0.70 -4.13
CA PHE A 162 2.85 -0.42 -4.59
C PHE A 162 1.88 -1.56 -4.24
N TYR A 163 2.29 -2.81 -4.38
CA TYR A 163 1.45 -3.95 -3.98
C TYR A 163 1.21 -3.96 -2.48
N ASP A 164 2.20 -3.59 -1.67
CA ASP A 164 2.07 -3.59 -0.21
C ASP A 164 1.04 -2.55 0.27
N VAL A 165 0.97 -1.35 -0.33
CA VAL A 165 -0.09 -0.38 0.02
C VAL A 165 -1.48 -0.93 -0.34
N ILE A 166 -1.61 -1.61 -1.49
CA ILE A 166 -2.89 -2.20 -1.92
C ILE A 166 -3.30 -3.35 -0.99
N ARG A 167 -2.36 -4.22 -0.61
CA ARG A 167 -2.58 -5.29 0.36
C ARG A 167 -3.02 -4.75 1.72
N GLU A 168 -2.37 -3.70 2.19
CA GLU A 168 -2.73 -3.06 3.46
C GLU A 168 -4.12 -2.42 3.39
N MET A 169 -4.48 -1.75 2.29
CA MET A 169 -5.83 -1.22 2.06
C MET A 169 -6.89 -2.33 2.10
N ARG A 170 -6.62 -3.46 1.44
CA ARG A 170 -7.51 -4.64 1.47
C ARG A 170 -7.66 -5.17 2.90
N ALA A 171 -6.56 -5.37 3.60
CA ALA A 171 -6.55 -5.91 4.96
C ALA A 171 -7.32 -5.02 5.94
N ARG A 172 -7.19 -3.69 5.84
CA ARG A 172 -7.92 -2.74 6.68
C ARG A 172 -9.41 -2.74 6.40
N ARG A 173 -9.80 -2.79 5.14
CA ARG A 173 -11.22 -2.87 4.74
C ARG A 173 -11.90 -4.15 5.23
N CYS A 174 -11.23 -5.29 5.15
CA CYS A 174 -11.75 -6.54 5.70
C CYS A 174 -12.00 -6.44 7.20
N LYS A 175 -11.18 -5.67 7.94
CA LYS A 175 -11.39 -5.44 9.38
C LYS A 175 -12.57 -4.52 9.67
N MET A 176 -12.82 -3.53 8.81
CA MET A 176 -13.90 -2.55 8.99
C MET A 176 -15.28 -3.08 8.54
N ASN A 177 -15.31 -4.07 7.65
CA ASN A 177 -16.57 -4.68 7.17
C ASN A 177 -16.52 -6.22 7.26
N PRO A 178 -16.86 -6.79 8.44
CA PRO A 178 -16.87 -8.25 8.64
C PRO A 178 -17.78 -9.02 7.68
N SER A 179 -18.86 -8.39 7.18
CA SER A 179 -19.76 -8.99 6.20
C SER A 179 -19.09 -9.14 4.82
N ALA A 180 -18.25 -8.19 4.42
CA ALA A 180 -17.48 -8.31 3.19
C ALA A 180 -16.40 -9.42 3.29
N LEU A 181 -15.86 -9.65 4.47
CA LEU A 181 -14.93 -10.75 4.74
C LEU A 181 -15.61 -12.11 4.57
N LEU A 182 -16.86 -12.25 5.03
CA LEU A 182 -17.63 -13.48 4.88
C LEU A 182 -17.96 -13.79 3.41
N LEU A 183 -18.28 -12.76 2.62
CA LEU A 183 -18.50 -12.91 1.17
C LEU A 183 -17.22 -13.36 0.47
N HIS A 184 -16.11 -12.71 0.73
CA HIS A 184 -14.81 -13.07 0.14
C HIS A 184 -14.33 -14.49 0.52
N LEU A 185 -14.56 -14.91 1.78
CA LEU A 185 -14.27 -16.28 2.22
C LEU A 185 -15.19 -17.32 1.59
N ASN A 186 -16.44 -16.96 1.24
CA ASN A 186 -17.36 -17.83 0.54
C ASN A 186 -16.98 -17.98 -0.95
N ASP A 187 -16.54 -16.90 -1.60
CA ASP A 187 -16.05 -16.94 -2.98
C ASP A 187 -14.80 -17.82 -3.12
N LEU A 188 -13.86 -17.71 -2.18
CA LEU A 188 -12.68 -18.59 -2.12
C LEU A 188 -13.02 -20.07 -1.83
N ARG A 189 -14.14 -20.34 -1.16
CA ARG A 189 -14.64 -21.72 -0.95
C ARG A 189 -15.30 -22.31 -2.20
N GLN A 190 -16.01 -21.49 -2.97
CA GLN A 190 -16.66 -21.95 -4.21
C GLN A 190 -15.66 -22.25 -5.31
N SER A 191 -14.54 -21.54 -5.37
CA SER A 191 -13.47 -21.84 -6.33
C SER A 191 -12.61 -23.06 -5.99
N SER A 192 -12.75 -23.62 -4.79
CA SER A 192 -12.01 -24.84 -4.36
C SER A 192 -12.86 -26.12 -4.27
N CYS A 193 -14.11 -26.06 -4.67
CA CYS A 193 -15.02 -27.22 -4.68
C CYS A 193 -15.64 -27.42 -6.07
N SER A 194 -14.83 -27.88 -7.01
CA SER A 194 -15.27 -28.79 -8.07
C SER A 194 -14.60 -30.12 -7.75
N ASP A 195 -15.34 -31.00 -7.13
CA ASP A 195 -15.36 -32.44 -7.14
C ASP A 195 -15.65 -33.04 -5.75
N THR A 196 -16.72 -33.78 -5.77
CA THR A 196 -17.24 -34.81 -4.85
C THR A 196 -18.45 -34.47 -4.02
N ASP A 197 -19.56 -35.06 -4.48
CA ASP A 197 -20.81 -35.30 -3.75
C ASP A 197 -20.58 -36.15 -2.49
N SER A 198 -21.26 -35.77 -1.42
CA SER A 198 -22.11 -36.67 -0.63
C SER A 198 -22.70 -35.96 0.62
N GLN A 199 -23.99 -36.22 0.81
CA GLN A 199 -24.88 -35.76 1.88
C GLN A 199 -24.37 -36.18 3.27
N THR A 200 -24.59 -35.35 4.29
CA THR A 200 -25.32 -35.65 5.54
C THR A 200 -25.16 -34.55 6.61
N ASP A 201 -26.34 -34.26 7.23
CA ASP A 201 -26.61 -33.74 8.57
C ASP A 201 -26.24 -32.31 8.99
N GLU A 202 -27.28 -31.46 8.91
CA GLU A 202 -27.42 -30.20 9.62
C GLU A 202 -27.96 -30.43 11.03
N SER A 203 -27.24 -29.95 12.06
CA SER A 203 -27.82 -29.39 13.30
C SER A 203 -26.84 -29.09 14.46
N ALA A 204 -25.53 -29.17 14.28
CA ALA A 204 -24.61 -28.92 15.39
C ALA A 204 -23.56 -27.80 15.12
N SER A 205 -23.86 -26.87 14.22
CA SER A 205 -22.80 -26.11 13.53
C SER A 205 -22.56 -24.65 13.94
N GLU A 206 -23.51 -23.98 14.61
CA GLU A 206 -23.39 -22.52 14.76
C GLU A 206 -22.40 -22.04 15.84
N SER A 207 -22.31 -22.71 16.97
CA SER A 207 -21.38 -22.32 18.05
C SER A 207 -19.94 -22.72 17.73
N LYS A 208 -19.73 -23.82 17.01
CA LYS A 208 -18.38 -24.21 16.53
C LYS A 208 -17.92 -23.32 15.37
N LYS A 209 -18.81 -22.86 14.49
CA LYS A 209 -18.50 -21.92 13.41
C LYS A 209 -17.96 -20.56 13.94
N LYS A 210 -18.59 -19.98 14.97
CA LYS A 210 -18.14 -18.69 15.55
C LYS A 210 -16.76 -18.80 16.21
N ARG A 211 -16.44 -19.93 16.82
CA ARG A 211 -15.14 -20.18 17.48
C ARG A 211 -14.02 -20.46 16.47
N PHE A 212 -14.34 -21.13 15.36
CA PHE A 212 -13.39 -21.44 14.28
C PHE A 212 -13.04 -20.20 13.47
N VAL A 213 -14.02 -19.31 13.20
CA VAL A 213 -13.81 -18.04 12.52
C VAL A 213 -12.92 -17.10 13.36
N LYS A 214 -13.14 -17.03 14.68
CA LYS A 214 -12.27 -16.23 15.57
C LYS A 214 -10.82 -16.73 15.59
N LYS A 215 -10.60 -18.04 15.55
CA LYS A 215 -9.25 -18.64 15.55
C LYS A 215 -8.56 -18.44 14.19
N LYS A 216 -9.28 -18.59 13.06
CA LYS A 216 -8.73 -18.34 11.72
C LYS A 216 -8.41 -16.86 11.45
N LEU A 217 -9.18 -15.93 12.02
CA LEU A 217 -8.90 -14.50 11.97
C LEU A 217 -7.61 -14.12 12.71
N SER A 218 -7.33 -14.76 13.86
CA SER A 218 -6.07 -14.55 14.59
C SER A 218 -4.88 -15.16 13.85
N ASP A 219 -5.05 -16.31 13.23
CA ASP A 219 -3.99 -17.03 12.52
C ASP A 219 -3.70 -16.40 11.15
N SER A 220 -4.70 -15.96 10.40
CA SER A 220 -4.49 -15.19 9.16
C SER A 220 -3.78 -13.87 9.43
N SER A 221 -4.18 -13.11 10.45
CA SER A 221 -3.50 -11.86 10.82
C SER A 221 -2.05 -12.10 11.26
N ARG A 222 -1.75 -13.25 11.86
CA ARG A 222 -0.40 -13.67 12.23
C ARG A 222 0.42 -14.13 11.03
N GLN A 223 -0.19 -14.89 10.10
CA GLN A 223 0.47 -15.34 8.87
C GLN A 223 0.74 -14.18 7.90
N TYR A 224 -0.18 -13.21 7.76
CA TYR A 224 0.06 -11.99 6.98
C TYR A 224 1.19 -11.15 7.57
N LYS A 225 1.25 -10.98 8.91
CA LYS A 225 2.38 -10.31 9.56
C LYS A 225 3.69 -11.07 9.36
N LEU A 226 3.69 -12.40 9.47
CA LEU A 226 4.88 -13.24 9.25
C LEU A 226 5.33 -13.26 7.79
N LYS A 227 4.42 -13.23 6.81
CA LYS A 227 4.76 -13.12 5.39
C LYS A 227 5.28 -11.73 5.03
N LEU A 228 4.70 -10.67 5.56
CA LEU A 228 5.21 -9.30 5.36
C LEU A 228 6.61 -9.10 5.98
N PHE A 229 6.90 -9.74 7.12
CA PHE A 229 8.24 -9.67 7.73
C PHE A 229 9.20 -10.74 7.22
N GLY A 230 8.73 -11.90 6.77
CA GLY A 230 9.58 -13.03 6.32
C GLY A 230 10.05 -12.92 4.88
N SER A 231 9.27 -12.29 3.98
CA SER A 231 9.61 -12.15 2.56
C SER A 231 10.80 -11.22 2.32
N TRP A 232 11.08 -10.29 3.24
CA TRP A 232 12.20 -9.35 3.14
C TRP A 232 13.57 -9.96 3.48
N HIS A 233 13.61 -11.10 4.17
CA HIS A 233 14.87 -11.74 4.55
C HIS A 233 15.39 -12.77 3.55
N HIS A 234 14.59 -13.19 2.56
CA HIS A 234 14.99 -14.29 1.66
C HIS A 234 15.47 -13.86 0.27
N VAL A 235 15.39 -12.58 -0.08
CA VAL A 235 15.81 -12.06 -1.41
C VAL A 235 17.26 -11.56 -1.40
N HIS A 236 17.92 -11.44 -0.24
CA HIS A 236 19.29 -10.92 -0.14
C HIS A 236 20.32 -11.91 0.39
N SER A 237 20.10 -13.23 0.19
CA SER A 237 21.12 -14.27 0.43
C SER A 237 21.32 -15.09 -0.83
N LYS A 238 21.86 -14.45 -1.87
CA LYS A 238 22.65 -15.08 -2.93
C LYS A 238 23.45 -14.02 -3.66
#